data_c42262e6d010330ae6acbb22e3e5bfae
#
_entry.id   c42262e6d010330ae6acbb22e3e5bfae
#
_cell.length_a   1.000
_cell.length_b   1.000
_cell.length_c   1.000
_cell.angle_alpha   90.00
_cell.angle_beta   90.00
_cell.angle_gamma   90.00
#
_symmetry.space_group_name_H-M   'P 1'
#
loop_
_entity.id
_entity.type
_entity.pdbx_description
1 polymer ?
#
loop_
_entity_poly.entity_id
_entity_poly.type
_entity_poly.pdbx_seq_one_letter_code
_entity_poly.pdbx_strand_id
1 'polypeptide(L)'
;MFMWWKGKLQPGNYDKLISAMDFYPTALDAAGISIPKDLKLDGVSLLPWLQDKKQGEPHKNLTWVTSYSHWFDEKNIPFWDNYHKFVRHESDDYPHNPNTEDLSQFSYTVRNNDYSLVYTVENNQLGLYKLTDLQQKNNLAAANPQVVKEMKGVVREFINSSEPPLSQVNQEKFNNIRKALSEDK
;
A
#
# COMPACT_ATOMS: atom_id res chain seq x y z
N MET A 1 15.78 -0.90 4.35
CA MET A 1 15.61 -1.29 5.76
C MET A 1 16.88 -1.94 6.25
N PHE A 2 17.25 -1.76 7.52
CA PHE A 2 18.40 -2.41 8.15
C PHE A 2 17.95 -3.09 9.45
N MET A 3 18.34 -4.37 9.63
CA MET A 3 18.09 -5.14 10.85
C MET A 3 19.39 -5.72 11.35
N TRP A 4 19.64 -5.59 12.66
CA TRP A 4 20.81 -6.15 13.30
C TRP A 4 20.43 -6.86 14.62
N TRP A 5 20.89 -8.10 14.78
CA TRP A 5 20.67 -8.87 15.99
C TRP A 5 21.88 -9.79 16.22
N LYS A 6 22.77 -9.34 17.11
CA LYS A 6 24.03 -10.02 17.42
C LYS A 6 23.82 -11.52 17.76
N GLY A 7 24.50 -12.38 17.02
CA GLY A 7 24.47 -13.84 17.24
C GLY A 7 23.17 -14.53 16.84
N LYS A 8 22.20 -13.81 16.26
CA LYS A 8 20.91 -14.37 15.84
C LYS A 8 20.64 -14.19 14.35
N LEU A 9 21.15 -13.13 13.73
CA LEU A 9 21.11 -12.91 12.31
C LEU A 9 22.52 -12.88 11.73
N GLN A 10 22.71 -13.55 10.60
CA GLN A 10 23.96 -13.48 9.85
C GLN A 10 24.00 -12.22 8.98
N PRO A 11 25.19 -11.62 8.73
CA PRO A 11 25.33 -10.55 7.76
C PRO A 11 24.89 -11.01 6.36
N GLY A 12 24.10 -10.19 5.68
CA GLY A 12 23.62 -10.51 4.34
C GLY A 12 22.65 -9.47 3.82
N ASN A 13 22.24 -9.64 2.56
CA ASN A 13 21.18 -8.87 1.91
C ASN A 13 19.94 -9.75 1.76
N TYR A 14 18.78 -9.17 2.01
CA TYR A 14 17.49 -9.80 1.77
C TYR A 14 16.78 -9.04 0.66
N ASP A 15 16.59 -9.67 -0.48
CA ASP A 15 16.10 -9.07 -1.74
C ASP A 15 14.62 -9.34 -2.03
N LYS A 16 13.91 -10.02 -1.11
CA LYS A 16 12.49 -10.31 -1.27
C LYS A 16 11.61 -9.18 -0.75
N LEU A 17 10.36 -9.22 -1.19
CA LEU A 17 9.36 -8.22 -0.85
C LEU A 17 9.04 -8.23 0.64
N ILE A 18 9.22 -7.08 1.28
CA ILE A 18 8.93 -6.84 2.70
C ILE A 18 8.19 -5.51 2.88
N SER A 19 7.49 -5.36 3.98
CA SER A 19 6.74 -4.16 4.34
C SER A 19 7.15 -3.61 5.69
N ALA A 20 6.90 -2.34 5.95
CA ALA A 20 7.01 -1.75 7.28
C ALA A 20 6.04 -2.40 8.29
N MET A 21 4.92 -2.94 7.81
CA MET A 21 3.96 -3.69 8.64
C MET A 21 4.56 -4.95 9.27
N ASP A 22 5.65 -5.49 8.71
CA ASP A 22 6.33 -6.68 9.19
C ASP A 22 7.17 -6.43 10.46
N PHE A 23 7.47 -5.16 10.78
CA PHE A 23 8.27 -4.84 11.95
C PHE A 23 7.63 -5.28 13.26
N TYR A 24 6.35 -5.00 13.41
CA TYR A 24 5.64 -5.31 14.66
C TYR A 24 5.61 -6.81 14.93
N PRO A 25 5.10 -7.68 14.02
CA PRO A 25 5.13 -9.12 14.25
C PRO A 25 6.56 -9.68 14.37
N THR A 26 7.54 -9.12 13.66
CA THR A 26 8.94 -9.52 13.79
C THR A 26 9.51 -9.20 15.18
N ALA A 27 9.18 -8.03 15.73
CA ALA A 27 9.62 -7.63 17.06
C ALA A 27 9.00 -8.54 18.15
N LEU A 28 7.71 -8.86 18.03
CA LEU A 28 7.04 -9.77 18.95
C LEU A 28 7.68 -11.18 18.91
N ASP A 29 7.90 -11.70 17.71
CA ASP A 29 8.54 -13.02 17.51
C ASP A 29 9.96 -13.02 18.08
N ALA A 30 10.75 -11.97 17.87
CA ALA A 30 12.07 -11.80 18.45
C ALA A 30 12.06 -11.78 19.98
N ALA A 31 11.01 -11.23 20.58
CA ALA A 31 10.80 -11.19 22.02
C ALA A 31 10.20 -12.50 22.59
N GLY A 32 9.83 -13.45 21.74
CA GLY A 32 9.13 -14.68 22.15
C GLY A 32 7.68 -14.42 22.61
N ILE A 33 7.07 -13.32 22.16
CA ILE A 33 5.71 -12.94 22.51
C ILE A 33 4.75 -13.44 21.41
N SER A 34 3.79 -14.27 21.80
CA SER A 34 2.75 -14.74 20.87
C SER A 34 1.78 -13.63 20.51
N ILE A 35 1.46 -13.48 19.23
CA ILE A 35 0.40 -12.61 18.75
C ILE A 35 -0.94 -13.18 19.21
N PRO A 36 -1.82 -12.37 19.86
CA PRO A 36 -3.16 -12.80 20.23
C PRO A 36 -3.93 -13.32 19.00
N LYS A 37 -4.69 -14.40 19.16
CA LYS A 37 -5.37 -15.08 18.03
C LYS A 37 -6.48 -14.24 17.40
N ASP A 38 -7.03 -13.31 18.14
CA ASP A 38 -8.07 -12.36 17.74
C ASP A 38 -7.48 -11.10 17.04
N LEU A 39 -6.17 -10.89 17.13
CA LEU A 39 -5.50 -9.79 16.48
C LEU A 39 -5.07 -10.20 15.06
N LYS A 40 -5.73 -9.59 14.07
CA LYS A 40 -5.34 -9.74 12.66
C LYS A 40 -4.28 -8.69 12.33
N LEU A 41 -3.16 -9.14 11.82
CA LEU A 41 -2.06 -8.29 11.33
C LEU A 41 -1.88 -8.50 9.84
N ASP A 42 -1.68 -7.40 9.09
CA ASP A 42 -1.35 -7.47 7.66
C ASP A 42 0.12 -7.83 7.43
N GLY A 43 0.99 -7.55 8.41
CA GLY A 43 2.40 -7.93 8.39
C GLY A 43 2.65 -9.33 8.94
N VAL A 44 3.81 -9.87 8.63
CA VAL A 44 4.29 -11.18 9.10
C VAL A 44 5.66 -11.05 9.76
N SER A 45 6.00 -11.99 10.68
CA SER A 45 7.38 -12.05 11.20
C SER A 45 8.35 -12.43 10.08
N LEU A 46 9.39 -11.64 9.90
CA LEU A 46 10.46 -11.91 8.93
C LEU A 46 11.50 -12.93 9.44
N LEU A 47 11.53 -13.20 10.75
CA LEU A 47 12.57 -14.06 11.36
C LEU A 47 12.68 -15.46 10.73
N PRO A 48 11.58 -16.16 10.38
CA PRO A 48 11.70 -17.47 9.76
C PRO A 48 12.50 -17.47 8.45
N TRP A 49 12.40 -16.39 7.66
CA TRP A 49 13.16 -16.26 6.41
C TRP A 49 14.57 -15.72 6.65
N LEU A 50 14.73 -14.72 7.53
CA LEU A 50 16.03 -14.12 7.86
C LEU A 50 16.97 -15.09 8.59
N GLN A 51 16.44 -16.15 9.19
CA GLN A 51 17.18 -17.22 9.88
C GLN A 51 17.26 -18.50 9.06
N ASP A 52 16.92 -18.48 7.76
CA ASP A 52 16.90 -19.62 6.85
C ASP A 52 16.06 -20.83 7.33
N LYS A 53 15.08 -20.57 8.21
CA LYS A 53 14.16 -21.59 8.72
C LYS A 53 12.97 -21.84 7.79
N LYS A 54 12.72 -20.91 6.85
CA LYS A 54 11.63 -20.98 5.88
C LYS A 54 12.13 -20.58 4.51
N GLN A 55 11.75 -21.36 3.50
CA GLN A 55 12.04 -21.06 2.09
C GLN A 55 10.95 -20.15 1.49
N GLY A 56 11.26 -19.50 0.35
CA GLY A 56 10.35 -18.62 -0.36
C GLY A 56 10.40 -17.18 0.13
N GLU A 57 9.26 -16.53 0.15
CA GLU A 57 9.13 -15.11 0.44
C GLU A 57 8.00 -14.84 1.44
N PRO A 58 8.12 -13.77 2.27
CA PRO A 58 7.08 -13.42 3.25
C PRO A 58 5.79 -12.95 2.56
N HIS A 59 5.92 -12.21 1.46
CA HIS A 59 4.79 -11.68 0.70
C HIS A 59 4.94 -12.01 -0.77
N LYS A 60 3.90 -12.61 -1.36
CA LYS A 60 3.78 -12.79 -2.80
C LYS A 60 3.47 -11.46 -3.50
N ASN A 61 2.62 -10.67 -2.88
CA ASN A 61 2.23 -9.34 -3.33
C ASN A 61 2.09 -8.40 -2.13
N LEU A 62 2.33 -7.11 -2.35
CA LEU A 62 1.93 -6.03 -1.44
C LEU A 62 1.01 -5.08 -2.19
N THR A 63 -0.04 -4.61 -1.52
CA THR A 63 -1.04 -3.72 -2.11
C THR A 63 -1.19 -2.46 -1.28
N TRP A 64 -1.24 -1.33 -1.96
CA TRP A 64 -1.53 -0.02 -1.37
C TRP A 64 -2.71 0.61 -2.08
N VAL A 65 -3.50 1.34 -1.35
CA VAL A 65 -4.48 2.26 -1.90
C VAL A 65 -4.04 3.68 -1.59
N THR A 66 -4.06 4.52 -2.61
CA THR A 66 -3.84 5.96 -2.48
C THR A 66 -5.06 6.66 -3.04
N SER A 67 -5.67 7.50 -2.23
CA SER A 67 -6.66 8.42 -2.73
C SER A 67 -5.94 9.74 -2.99
N TYR A 68 -5.78 10.07 -4.26
CA TYR A 68 -5.44 11.43 -4.64
C TYR A 68 -6.71 12.27 -4.49
N SER A 69 -7.00 12.66 -3.28
CA SER A 69 -7.82 13.84 -3.09
C SER A 69 -7.07 15.02 -3.73
N HIS A 70 -7.77 16.04 -4.11
CA HIS A 70 -7.23 17.30 -4.64
C HIS A 70 -6.24 18.02 -3.69
N TRP A 71 -5.50 17.27 -2.89
CA TRP A 71 -4.61 17.76 -1.83
C TRP A 71 -3.54 18.70 -2.39
N PHE A 72 -3.13 18.47 -3.63
CA PHE A 72 -2.10 19.26 -4.31
C PHE A 72 -2.67 20.24 -5.33
N ASP A 73 -4.01 20.37 -5.43
CA ASP A 73 -4.62 21.37 -6.27
C ASP A 73 -4.32 22.78 -5.73
N GLU A 74 -4.18 23.76 -6.63
CA GLU A 74 -3.92 25.17 -6.28
C GLU A 74 -4.92 25.72 -5.26
N LYS A 75 -6.19 25.29 -5.32
CA LYS A 75 -7.23 25.67 -4.35
C LYS A 75 -6.93 25.23 -2.90
N ASN A 76 -6.04 24.29 -2.69
CA ASN A 76 -5.64 23.77 -1.38
C ASN A 76 -4.33 24.40 -0.86
N ILE A 77 -3.66 25.27 -1.63
CA ILE A 77 -2.46 25.97 -1.18
C ILE A 77 -2.68 26.69 0.16
N PRO A 78 -3.79 27.45 0.37
CA PRO A 78 -4.04 28.12 1.64
C PRO A 78 -4.15 27.16 2.84
N PHE A 79 -4.71 25.96 2.62
CA PHE A 79 -4.72 24.92 3.65
C PHE A 79 -3.30 24.50 4.02
N TRP A 80 -2.46 24.21 3.02
CA TRP A 80 -1.07 23.78 3.25
C TRP A 80 -0.23 24.85 3.92
N ASP A 81 -0.40 26.12 3.55
CA ASP A 81 0.29 27.23 4.20
C ASP A 81 -0.08 27.32 5.67
N ASN A 82 -1.36 27.19 6.03
CA ASN A 82 -1.82 27.21 7.41
C ASN A 82 -1.38 25.93 8.16
N TYR A 83 -1.41 24.76 7.52
CA TYR A 83 -0.91 23.53 8.10
C TYR A 83 0.58 23.62 8.44
N HIS A 84 1.40 24.20 7.56
CA HIS A 84 2.82 24.43 7.83
C HIS A 84 3.04 25.41 8.98
N LYS A 85 2.21 26.46 9.12
CA LYS A 85 2.27 27.36 10.28
C LYS A 85 1.95 26.61 11.58
N PHE A 86 0.92 25.77 11.58
CA PHE A 86 0.56 24.94 12.71
C PHE A 86 1.71 24.00 13.10
N VAL A 87 2.27 23.27 12.14
CA VAL A 87 3.39 22.32 12.40
C VAL A 87 4.65 23.03 12.92
N ARG A 88 4.89 24.30 12.48
CA ARG A 88 6.00 25.11 12.97
C ARG A 88 5.71 25.86 14.28
N HIS A 89 4.55 25.60 14.89
CA HIS A 89 4.08 26.30 16.09
C HIS A 89 3.97 27.83 15.93
N GLU A 90 3.69 28.29 14.71
CA GLU A 90 3.39 29.68 14.37
C GLU A 90 1.90 30.02 14.50
N SER A 91 1.06 28.99 14.68
CA SER A 91 -0.37 29.07 14.93
C SER A 91 -0.80 27.89 15.81
N ASP A 92 -1.72 28.12 16.74
CA ASP A 92 -2.34 27.10 17.56
C ASP A 92 -3.58 26.49 16.87
N ASP A 93 -4.05 27.10 15.78
CA ASP A 93 -5.22 26.65 15.06
C ASP A 93 -4.86 25.54 14.08
N TYR A 94 -5.42 24.33 14.28
CA TYR A 94 -5.32 23.25 13.31
C TYR A 94 -6.20 23.56 12.10
N PRO A 95 -5.65 23.68 10.88
CA PRO A 95 -6.44 24.06 9.73
C PRO A 95 -7.36 22.92 9.29
N HIS A 96 -8.63 23.22 9.12
CA HIS A 96 -9.61 22.30 8.57
C HIS A 96 -9.57 22.33 7.03
N ASN A 97 -9.41 21.18 6.39
CA ASN A 97 -9.54 21.06 4.94
C ASN A 97 -10.98 20.63 4.58
N PRO A 98 -11.80 21.51 4.00
CA PRO A 98 -13.18 21.20 3.64
C PRO A 98 -13.29 20.15 2.52
N ASN A 99 -12.19 19.87 1.80
CA ASN A 99 -12.16 18.93 0.68
C ASN A 99 -11.73 17.51 1.10
N THR A 100 -11.51 17.24 2.39
CA THR A 100 -11.09 15.89 2.85
C THR A 100 -12.18 14.83 2.74
N GLU A 101 -13.43 15.22 2.56
CA GLU A 101 -14.55 14.29 2.45
C GLU A 101 -14.71 13.71 1.04
N ASP A 102 -14.22 14.41 0.00
CA ASP A 102 -14.28 13.93 -1.39
C ASP A 102 -12.93 13.38 -1.85
N LEU A 103 -12.74 12.09 -1.62
CA LEU A 103 -11.63 11.34 -2.21
C LEU A 103 -11.96 11.07 -3.68
N SER A 104 -11.46 11.91 -4.58
CA SER A 104 -11.91 11.96 -5.97
C SER A 104 -11.53 10.73 -6.80
N GLN A 105 -10.43 10.07 -6.47
CA GLN A 105 -9.99 8.87 -7.20
C GLN A 105 -9.21 7.93 -6.29
N PHE A 106 -9.48 6.63 -6.41
CA PHE A 106 -8.70 5.59 -5.75
C PHE A 106 -7.71 4.96 -6.73
N SER A 107 -6.43 5.11 -6.45
CA SER A 107 -5.36 4.42 -7.17
C SER A 107 -4.84 3.28 -6.32
N TYR A 108 -4.83 2.09 -6.89
CA TYR A 108 -4.28 0.90 -6.27
C TYR A 108 -2.93 0.59 -6.86
N THR A 109 -1.96 0.33 -6.00
CA THR A 109 -0.64 -0.15 -6.42
C THR A 109 -0.45 -1.56 -5.89
N VAL A 110 -0.18 -2.48 -6.78
CA VAL A 110 0.24 -3.85 -6.44
C VAL A 110 1.68 -4.03 -6.84
N ARG A 111 2.48 -4.56 -5.94
CA ARG A 111 3.87 -4.88 -6.21
C ARG A 111 4.16 -6.33 -5.87
N ASN A 112 4.85 -7.03 -6.76
CA ASN A 112 5.50 -8.31 -6.50
C ASN A 112 7.03 -8.16 -6.69
N ASN A 113 7.79 -9.25 -6.78
CA ASN A 113 9.24 -9.17 -6.93
C ASN A 113 9.72 -8.67 -8.32
N ASP A 114 8.86 -8.65 -9.33
CA ASP A 114 9.21 -8.31 -10.72
C ASP A 114 8.56 -7.02 -11.21
N TYR A 115 7.30 -6.79 -10.80
CA TYR A 115 6.45 -5.75 -11.36
C TYR A 115 5.79 -4.87 -10.30
N SER A 116 5.49 -3.65 -10.72
CA SER A 116 4.58 -2.72 -10.04
C SER A 116 3.44 -2.39 -10.99
N LEU A 117 2.21 -2.70 -10.61
CA LEU A 117 0.99 -2.28 -11.27
C LEU A 117 0.44 -1.05 -10.53
N VAL A 118 0.10 0.01 -11.28
CA VAL A 118 -0.67 1.15 -10.78
C VAL A 118 -1.99 1.18 -11.53
N TYR A 119 -3.09 1.14 -10.79
CA TYR A 119 -4.42 1.02 -11.39
C TYR A 119 -5.42 1.96 -10.72
N THR A 120 -5.95 2.91 -11.50
CA THR A 120 -7.05 3.79 -11.11
C THR A 120 -8.33 3.24 -11.73
N VAL A 121 -9.22 2.72 -10.90
CA VAL A 121 -10.38 1.93 -11.34
C VAL A 121 -11.41 2.77 -12.07
N GLU A 122 -11.68 3.98 -11.56
CA GLU A 122 -12.76 4.85 -12.05
C GLU A 122 -12.59 5.26 -13.52
N ASN A 123 -11.36 5.43 -13.98
CA ASN A 123 -11.07 5.82 -15.36
C ASN A 123 -10.34 4.72 -16.14
N ASN A 124 -10.20 3.52 -15.54
CA ASN A 124 -9.47 2.38 -16.10
C ASN A 124 -8.03 2.74 -16.53
N GLN A 125 -7.41 3.69 -15.84
CA GLN A 125 -6.05 4.08 -16.11
C GLN A 125 -5.09 3.08 -15.47
N LEU A 126 -4.22 2.47 -16.29
CA LEU A 126 -3.38 1.36 -15.88
C LEU A 126 -1.95 1.50 -16.39
N GLY A 127 -1.00 1.30 -15.48
CA GLY A 127 0.42 1.19 -15.78
C GLY A 127 1.02 -0.05 -15.15
N LEU A 128 1.79 -0.81 -15.94
CA LEU A 128 2.60 -1.94 -15.47
C LEU A 128 4.07 -1.65 -15.72
N TYR A 129 4.90 -1.74 -14.70
CA TYR A 129 6.30 -1.37 -14.77
C TYR A 129 7.19 -2.44 -14.15
N LYS A 130 8.40 -2.65 -14.69
CA LYS A 130 9.44 -3.42 -14.00
C LYS A 130 9.91 -2.67 -12.75
N LEU A 131 10.28 -3.38 -11.69
CA LEU A 131 10.84 -2.74 -10.48
C LEU A 131 12.18 -2.04 -10.74
N THR A 132 12.88 -2.43 -11.80
CA THR A 132 14.12 -1.77 -12.25
C THR A 132 13.86 -0.45 -12.98
N ASP A 133 12.64 -0.19 -13.45
CA ASP A 133 12.22 1.08 -14.05
C ASP A 133 11.72 2.03 -12.97
N LEU A 134 12.63 2.56 -12.15
CA LEU A 134 12.31 3.43 -11.02
C LEU A 134 11.56 4.71 -11.41
N GLN A 135 11.63 5.13 -12.67
CA GLN A 135 10.96 6.33 -13.17
C GLN A 135 9.62 6.03 -13.83
N GLN A 136 9.24 4.74 -13.91
CA GLN A 136 7.98 4.28 -14.52
C GLN A 136 7.73 4.84 -15.93
N LYS A 137 8.79 4.89 -16.76
CA LYS A 137 8.71 5.43 -18.12
C LYS A 137 8.19 4.44 -19.15
N ASN A 138 8.41 3.14 -18.91
CA ASN A 138 8.09 2.09 -19.87
C ASN A 138 6.86 1.31 -19.39
N ASN A 139 5.67 1.76 -19.82
CA ASN A 139 4.44 1.04 -19.51
C ASN A 139 4.37 -0.27 -20.32
N LEU A 140 4.41 -1.39 -19.61
CA LEU A 140 4.44 -2.75 -20.18
C LEU A 140 3.05 -3.41 -20.20
N ALA A 141 1.99 -2.71 -19.82
CA ALA A 141 0.65 -3.29 -19.65
C ALA A 141 0.14 -3.96 -20.93
N ALA A 142 0.29 -3.30 -22.09
CA ALA A 142 -0.16 -3.83 -23.38
C ALA A 142 0.62 -5.09 -23.80
N ALA A 143 1.90 -5.17 -23.45
CA ALA A 143 2.77 -6.30 -23.79
C ALA A 143 2.64 -7.49 -22.82
N ASN A 144 2.01 -7.30 -21.64
CA ASN A 144 1.93 -8.32 -20.60
C ASN A 144 0.48 -8.46 -20.04
N PRO A 145 -0.52 -8.76 -20.88
CA PRO A 145 -1.93 -8.78 -20.46
C PRO A 145 -2.21 -9.82 -19.38
N GLN A 146 -1.50 -10.94 -19.37
CA GLN A 146 -1.65 -11.98 -18.36
C GLN A 146 -1.20 -11.50 -16.98
N VAL A 147 -0.05 -10.82 -16.90
CA VAL A 147 0.44 -10.23 -15.64
C VAL A 147 -0.52 -9.16 -15.14
N VAL A 148 -1.04 -8.32 -16.04
CA VAL A 148 -2.06 -7.32 -15.70
C VAL A 148 -3.30 -7.99 -15.10
N LYS A 149 -3.81 -9.05 -15.73
CA LYS A 149 -4.99 -9.79 -15.25
C LYS A 149 -4.76 -10.37 -13.84
N GLU A 150 -3.60 -10.99 -13.61
CA GLU A 150 -3.23 -11.54 -12.31
C GLU A 150 -3.16 -10.45 -11.23
N MET A 151 -2.47 -9.34 -11.51
CA MET A 151 -2.31 -8.25 -10.56
C MET A 151 -3.62 -7.48 -10.31
N LYS A 152 -4.51 -7.33 -11.30
CA LYS A 152 -5.88 -6.85 -11.10
C LYS A 152 -6.69 -7.78 -10.19
N GLY A 153 -6.48 -9.08 -10.30
CA GLY A 153 -7.03 -10.07 -9.37
C GLY A 153 -6.64 -9.79 -7.91
N VAL A 154 -5.37 -9.45 -7.67
CA VAL A 154 -4.89 -9.05 -6.34
C VAL A 154 -5.57 -7.77 -5.85
N VAL A 155 -5.76 -6.75 -6.71
CA VAL A 155 -6.53 -5.54 -6.36
C VAL A 155 -7.95 -5.90 -5.93
N ARG A 156 -8.61 -6.78 -6.68
CA ARG A 156 -9.97 -7.25 -6.37
C ARG A 156 -10.03 -7.93 -5.00
N GLU A 157 -9.12 -8.84 -4.71
CA GLU A 157 -9.04 -9.53 -3.43
C GLU A 157 -8.81 -8.53 -2.28
N PHE A 158 -7.88 -7.59 -2.46
CA PHE A 158 -7.60 -6.54 -1.49
C PHE A 158 -8.85 -5.70 -1.18
N ILE A 159 -9.55 -5.21 -2.20
CA ILE A 159 -10.77 -4.40 -2.02
C ILE A 159 -11.89 -5.22 -1.34
N ASN A 160 -12.03 -6.49 -1.69
CA ASN A 160 -13.06 -7.34 -1.10
C ASN A 160 -12.79 -7.68 0.36
N SER A 161 -11.53 -7.70 0.78
CA SER A 161 -11.11 -7.94 2.17
C SER A 161 -11.01 -6.66 3.00
N SER A 162 -11.00 -5.48 2.35
CA SER A 162 -10.85 -4.19 3.04
C SER A 162 -12.17 -3.70 3.62
N GLU A 163 -12.09 -3.06 4.78
CA GLU A 163 -13.23 -2.31 5.34
C GLU A 163 -13.52 -1.07 4.48
N PRO A 164 -14.80 -0.70 4.31
CA PRO A 164 -15.14 0.50 3.58
C PRO A 164 -14.67 1.76 4.32
N PRO A 165 -14.39 2.86 3.60
CA PRO A 165 -14.07 4.15 4.20
C PRO A 165 -15.18 4.62 5.15
N LEU A 166 -14.82 5.40 6.18
CA LEU A 166 -15.79 5.91 7.16
C LEU A 166 -16.75 6.96 6.57
N SER A 167 -16.27 7.77 5.62
CA SER A 167 -17.10 8.78 4.94
C SER A 167 -18.17 8.12 4.06
N GLN A 168 -19.43 8.54 4.21
CA GLN A 168 -20.56 7.99 3.45
C GLN A 168 -20.38 8.15 1.92
N VAL A 169 -19.88 9.31 1.47
CA VAL A 169 -19.58 9.56 0.04
C VAL A 169 -18.54 8.59 -0.48
N ASN A 170 -17.50 8.33 0.31
CA ASN A 170 -16.43 7.41 -0.06
C ASN A 170 -16.86 5.94 0.03
N GLN A 171 -17.81 5.59 0.90
CA GLN A 171 -18.41 4.24 0.92
C GLN A 171 -19.14 3.93 -0.38
N GLU A 172 -19.89 4.87 -0.91
CA GLU A 172 -20.59 4.69 -2.19
C GLU A 172 -19.60 4.49 -3.33
N LYS A 173 -18.58 5.33 -3.44
CA LYS A 173 -17.49 5.19 -4.42
C LYS A 173 -16.79 3.84 -4.28
N PHE A 174 -16.44 3.44 -3.08
CA PHE A 174 -15.79 2.17 -2.78
C PHE A 174 -16.65 0.95 -3.20
N ASN A 175 -17.94 1.00 -2.94
CA ASN A 175 -18.87 -0.05 -3.36
C ASN A 175 -19.02 -0.12 -4.90
N ASN A 176 -19.01 1.03 -5.59
CA ASN A 176 -19.02 1.09 -7.04
C ASN A 176 -17.75 0.48 -7.65
N ILE A 177 -16.59 0.74 -7.05
CA ILE A 177 -15.31 0.13 -7.43
C ILE A 177 -15.34 -1.39 -7.23
N ARG A 178 -15.84 -1.87 -6.09
CA ARG A 178 -16.03 -3.31 -5.82
C ARG A 178 -16.85 -3.97 -6.91
N LYS A 179 -17.96 -3.34 -7.28
CA LYS A 179 -18.86 -3.84 -8.33
C LYS A 179 -18.15 -3.89 -9.67
N ALA A 180 -17.51 -2.80 -10.10
CA ALA A 180 -16.78 -2.73 -11.36
C ALA A 180 -15.71 -3.82 -11.47
N LEU A 181 -14.92 -4.04 -10.41
CA LEU A 181 -13.89 -5.08 -10.38
C LEU A 181 -14.46 -6.51 -10.35
N SER A 182 -15.69 -6.72 -9.88
CA SER A 182 -16.34 -8.03 -9.92
C SER A 182 -16.83 -8.40 -11.31
N GLU A 183 -17.14 -7.40 -12.15
CA GLU A 183 -17.60 -7.56 -13.53
C GLU A 183 -16.44 -7.71 -14.54
N ASP A 184 -15.23 -7.29 -14.17
CA ASP A 184 -14.00 -7.37 -14.97
C ASP A 184 -13.38 -8.79 -14.84
N LYS A 185 -13.91 -9.76 -15.63
CA LYS A 185 -13.50 -11.18 -15.61
C LYS A 185 -12.39 -11.52 -16.60
#